data_d90b978df3c0e74bb3a17a2f3c61cd7c
#
_entry.id   d90b978df3c0e74bb3a17a2f3c61cd7c
#
_cell.length_a   1.000
_cell.length_b   1.000
_cell.length_c   1.000
_cell.angle_alpha   90.00
_cell.angle_beta   90.00
_cell.angle_gamma   90.00
#
_symmetry.space_group_name_H-M   'P 1'
#
loop_
_entity.id
_entity.type
_entity.pdbx_description
1 polymer ?
#
loop_
_entity_poly.entity_id
_entity_poly.type
_entity_poly.pdbx_seq_one_letter_code
_entity_poly.pdbx_strand_id
1 'polypeptide(L)'
;MNIIPRLTVFTSLTLFGLSPAMASDDLSYLKQALVDLSKRVEALEQENDRLKEAQETVRVRAQTSAKPTPAARIAKQPTSYTLKGDLRYRYEGFEVDGKDDRSRNRVRSRINLVAKTPQNVELGIGIASGNDDPVSTNQSLGSGGSSKNVKLNLAYFKWSASDRLQLVGGKFKNVWHRPHKSELLWDSDYTPEGLALSYSSGDFYAHAAMQFLESDTKRSNARAIYGAQTGLKASTVFGKLNVGLGFYDAAVSGETVVFGSSDDFSGNTSTCSDLVTDCFYRHDYRIGQLFAELSRELAGQKISVYGEYAKNTAVDDQDSAWSAGFKIGKAERLGSLALDYRYQVIESDAVLGLLTGSDFGNGGTDSQGHILKGSVGINKFWKLSLTYFNNEQDIEQEKTGYERIQIDSQFKF
;
A
#
# COMPACT_ATOMS: atom_id res chain seq x y z
N MET A 1 -32.29 3.77 30.46
CA MET A 1 -31.98 4.19 31.85
C MET A 1 -30.71 5.04 31.76
N ASN A 2 -30.92 6.37 31.61
CA ASN A 2 -29.85 7.33 31.36
C ASN A 2 -29.48 8.03 32.65
N ILE A 3 -28.26 7.93 33.08
CA ILE A 3 -27.71 8.69 34.20
C ILE A 3 -26.64 9.64 33.62
N ILE A 4 -26.96 10.94 33.57
CA ILE A 4 -26.04 12.02 33.30
C ILE A 4 -25.54 12.56 34.64
N PRO A 5 -24.25 12.63 34.94
CA PRO A 5 -23.77 13.26 36.17
C PRO A 5 -23.77 14.78 36.02
N ARG A 6 -24.44 15.43 36.95
CA ARG A 6 -24.37 16.90 37.17
C ARG A 6 -22.99 17.27 37.72
N LEU A 7 -22.28 18.10 37.01
CA LEU A 7 -21.01 18.70 37.44
C LEU A 7 -21.35 19.90 38.36
N THR A 8 -21.10 19.77 39.65
CA THR A 8 -21.24 20.86 40.62
C THR A 8 -19.87 21.53 40.74
N VAL A 9 -19.77 22.77 40.30
CA VAL A 9 -18.55 23.61 40.47
C VAL A 9 -18.64 24.30 41.81
N PHE A 10 -17.77 23.94 42.74
CA PHE A 10 -17.56 24.69 43.98
C PHE A 10 -16.52 25.79 43.71
N THR A 11 -16.94 27.04 43.80
CA THR A 11 -16.05 28.23 43.83
C THR A 11 -15.77 28.63 45.27
N SER A 12 -14.57 28.40 45.76
CA SER A 12 -14.04 28.97 46.98
C SER A 12 -13.50 30.38 46.72
N LEU A 13 -14.16 31.36 47.30
CA LEU A 13 -13.76 32.79 47.21
C LEU A 13 -12.84 33.13 48.40
N THR A 14 -11.56 33.36 48.13
CA THR A 14 -10.63 33.96 49.11
C THR A 14 -10.63 35.46 48.93
N LEU A 15 -11.08 36.20 49.99
CA LEU A 15 -11.01 37.65 50.06
C LEU A 15 -9.54 38.09 50.30
N PHE A 16 -9.01 38.84 49.34
CA PHE A 16 -7.89 39.75 49.59
C PHE A 16 -8.41 41.20 49.54
N GLY A 17 -8.15 41.94 50.63
CA GLY A 17 -8.54 43.34 50.75
C GLY A 17 -7.75 44.24 49.80
N LEU A 18 -8.47 45.03 49.01
CA LEU A 18 -7.93 46.14 48.21
C LEU A 18 -8.72 47.40 48.48
N SER A 19 -7.98 48.52 48.57
CA SER A 19 -8.42 49.86 48.89
C SER A 19 -9.53 50.39 47.95
N PRO A 20 -10.41 51.29 48.43
CA PRO A 20 -11.61 51.72 47.72
C PRO A 20 -11.38 52.98 46.84
N ALA A 21 -10.62 52.83 45.74
CA ALA A 21 -10.46 53.94 44.78
C ALA A 21 -10.41 53.53 43.29
N MET A 22 -10.62 52.27 42.95
CA MET A 22 -10.69 51.81 41.52
C MET A 22 -11.89 50.93 41.22
N ALA A 23 -12.95 50.93 42.00
CA ALA A 23 -14.01 49.93 41.97
C ALA A 23 -15.23 50.30 41.10
N SER A 24 -15.31 51.46 40.47
CA SER A 24 -16.53 51.85 39.71
C SER A 24 -16.49 51.42 38.24
N ASP A 25 -15.34 51.50 37.60
CA ASP A 25 -15.20 51.18 36.17
C ASP A 25 -15.12 49.67 35.93
N ASP A 26 -14.44 48.93 36.79
CA ASP A 26 -14.37 47.46 36.73
C ASP A 26 -15.75 46.81 37.01
N LEU A 27 -16.55 47.38 37.91
CA LEU A 27 -17.87 46.86 38.20
C LEU A 27 -18.85 47.11 37.04
N SER A 28 -18.72 48.23 36.32
CA SER A 28 -19.50 48.53 35.12
C SER A 28 -19.11 47.61 33.98
N TYR A 29 -17.83 47.33 33.77
CA TYR A 29 -17.34 46.37 32.77
C TYR A 29 -17.81 44.93 33.04
N LEU A 30 -17.74 44.50 34.33
CA LEU A 30 -18.25 43.16 34.71
C LEU A 30 -19.77 43.03 34.52
N LYS A 31 -20.54 44.06 34.80
CA LYS A 31 -21.98 44.08 34.53
C LYS A 31 -22.27 44.01 33.05
N GLN A 32 -21.51 44.73 32.23
CA GLN A 32 -21.69 44.66 30.76
C GLN A 32 -21.33 43.28 30.23
N ALA A 33 -20.23 42.71 30.68
CA ALA A 33 -19.79 41.37 30.30
C ALA A 33 -20.80 40.27 30.72
N LEU A 34 -21.43 40.40 31.87
CA LEU A 34 -22.51 39.53 32.34
C LEU A 34 -23.77 39.62 31.46
N VAL A 35 -24.13 40.83 31.05
CA VAL A 35 -25.27 41.05 30.15
C VAL A 35 -24.97 40.45 28.76
N ASP A 36 -23.77 40.63 28.24
CA ASP A 36 -23.38 40.05 26.94
C ASP A 36 -23.28 38.51 27.00
N LEU A 37 -22.78 37.97 28.11
CA LEU A 37 -22.76 36.51 28.32
C LEU A 37 -24.18 35.93 28.42
N SER A 38 -25.09 36.60 29.13
CA SER A 38 -26.48 36.22 29.28
C SER A 38 -27.19 36.16 27.88
N LYS A 39 -27.00 37.22 27.07
CA LYS A 39 -27.51 37.25 25.68
C LYS A 39 -26.94 36.14 24.82
N ARG A 40 -25.68 35.81 25.01
CA ARG A 40 -25.02 34.74 24.26
C ARG A 40 -25.51 33.34 24.67
N VAL A 41 -25.82 33.16 25.95
CA VAL A 41 -26.45 31.92 26.45
C VAL A 41 -27.85 31.79 25.90
N GLU A 42 -28.68 32.80 25.92
CA GLU A 42 -30.03 32.78 25.33
C GLU A 42 -30.00 32.46 23.82
N ALA A 43 -29.04 33.08 23.10
CA ALA A 43 -28.90 32.80 21.66
C ALA A 43 -28.47 31.35 21.39
N LEU A 44 -27.59 30.79 22.21
CA LEU A 44 -27.17 29.40 22.09
C LEU A 44 -28.28 28.40 22.51
N GLU A 45 -29.11 28.77 23.48
CA GLU A 45 -30.28 27.94 23.84
C GLU A 45 -31.31 27.92 22.71
N GLN A 46 -31.59 29.07 22.08
CA GLN A 46 -32.50 29.14 20.93
C GLN A 46 -31.96 28.36 19.73
N GLU A 47 -30.65 28.44 19.46
CA GLU A 47 -29.99 27.66 18.40
C GLU A 47 -30.09 26.17 18.68
N ASN A 48 -29.86 25.75 19.94
CA ASN A 48 -29.96 24.35 20.36
C ASN A 48 -31.39 23.80 20.20
N ASP A 49 -32.39 24.58 20.52
CA ASP A 49 -33.77 24.16 20.35
C ASP A 49 -34.18 24.09 18.90
N ARG A 50 -33.71 25.02 18.03
CA ARG A 50 -33.86 24.93 16.58
C ARG A 50 -33.18 23.68 16.01
N LEU A 51 -31.99 23.34 16.47
CA LEU A 51 -31.28 22.13 16.04
C LEU A 51 -32.01 20.85 16.47
N LYS A 52 -32.60 20.84 17.68
CA LYS A 52 -33.42 19.70 18.13
C LYS A 52 -34.69 19.55 17.30
N GLU A 53 -35.40 20.61 16.98
CA GLU A 53 -36.57 20.58 16.10
C GLU A 53 -36.21 20.13 14.67
N ALA A 54 -35.09 20.63 14.13
CA ALA A 54 -34.60 20.19 12.84
C ALA A 54 -34.22 18.71 12.83
N GLN A 55 -33.60 18.22 13.91
CA GLN A 55 -33.22 16.83 14.06
C GLN A 55 -34.45 15.90 14.18
N GLU A 56 -35.49 16.33 14.92
CA GLU A 56 -36.74 15.58 15.02
C GLU A 56 -37.49 15.59 13.68
N THR A 57 -37.48 16.71 12.97
CA THR A 57 -38.10 16.80 11.63
C THR A 57 -37.40 15.86 10.63
N VAL A 58 -36.08 15.77 10.66
CA VAL A 58 -35.30 14.84 9.83
C VAL A 58 -35.61 13.39 10.23
N ARG A 59 -35.74 13.12 11.52
CA ARG A 59 -36.05 11.79 12.03
C ARG A 59 -37.47 11.33 11.64
N VAL A 60 -38.46 12.20 11.76
CA VAL A 60 -39.86 11.94 11.34
C VAL A 60 -39.91 11.77 9.81
N ARG A 61 -39.17 12.59 9.05
CA ARG A 61 -39.13 12.49 7.58
C ARG A 61 -38.43 11.20 7.13
N ALA A 62 -37.38 10.74 7.85
CA ALA A 62 -36.73 9.47 7.61
C ALA A 62 -37.65 8.27 7.91
N GLN A 63 -38.48 8.36 8.94
CA GLN A 63 -39.47 7.32 9.30
C GLN A 63 -40.66 7.30 8.33
N THR A 64 -41.11 8.44 7.84
CA THR A 64 -42.25 8.52 6.90
C THR A 64 -41.84 8.28 5.44
N SER A 65 -40.56 8.47 5.07
CA SER A 65 -40.03 8.16 3.73
C SER A 65 -39.67 6.69 3.53
N ALA A 66 -39.77 5.85 4.55
CA ALA A 66 -39.51 4.43 4.46
C ALA A 66 -40.69 3.64 3.86
N LYS A 67 -41.23 4.09 2.72
CA LYS A 67 -41.87 3.17 1.77
C LYS A 67 -40.74 2.45 1.05
N PRO A 68 -40.64 1.12 1.14
CA PRO A 68 -39.57 0.39 0.44
C PRO A 68 -39.77 0.57 -1.06
N THR A 69 -38.88 1.33 -1.69
CA THR A 69 -38.75 1.37 -3.13
C THR A 69 -38.45 -0.05 -3.61
N PRO A 70 -39.10 -0.56 -4.69
CA PRO A 70 -38.90 -1.95 -5.16
C PRO A 70 -37.49 -2.33 -5.55
N ALA A 71 -36.54 -1.39 -5.61
CA ALA A 71 -35.13 -1.63 -5.92
C ALA A 71 -34.32 -2.26 -4.77
N ALA A 72 -34.83 -2.33 -3.53
CA ALA A 72 -34.13 -2.89 -2.38
C ALA A 72 -34.19 -4.43 -2.26
N ARG A 73 -34.71 -5.14 -3.26
CA ARG A 73 -34.82 -6.62 -3.22
C ARG A 73 -33.63 -7.39 -3.82
N ILE A 74 -32.47 -6.79 -4.03
CA ILE A 74 -31.34 -7.45 -4.73
C ILE A 74 -30.27 -8.01 -3.78
N ALA A 75 -30.38 -7.86 -2.51
CA ALA A 75 -29.38 -8.46 -1.63
C ALA A 75 -29.86 -9.80 -1.05
N LYS A 76 -29.76 -10.90 -1.83
CA LYS A 76 -29.48 -12.18 -1.18
C LYS A 76 -28.17 -12.00 -0.41
N GLN A 77 -28.19 -12.30 0.89
CA GLN A 77 -27.01 -12.18 1.75
C GLN A 77 -25.80 -12.91 1.10
N PRO A 78 -24.58 -12.41 1.27
CA PRO A 78 -23.39 -13.13 0.84
C PRO A 78 -23.41 -14.58 1.32
N THR A 79 -22.99 -15.51 0.48
CA THR A 79 -22.96 -16.94 0.81
C THR A 79 -21.83 -17.30 1.75
N SER A 80 -20.78 -16.49 1.81
CA SER A 80 -19.67 -16.69 2.74
C SER A 80 -18.92 -15.40 3.02
N TYR A 81 -18.35 -15.32 4.21
CA TYR A 81 -17.38 -14.30 4.61
C TYR A 81 -16.06 -14.97 4.95
N THR A 82 -14.97 -14.36 4.56
CA THR A 82 -13.62 -14.82 4.89
C THR A 82 -12.82 -13.65 5.44
N LEU A 83 -12.28 -13.81 6.64
CA LEU A 83 -11.33 -12.89 7.25
C LEU A 83 -9.93 -13.48 7.09
N LYS A 84 -8.98 -12.69 6.59
CA LYS A 84 -7.58 -13.06 6.43
C LYS A 84 -6.70 -11.89 6.85
N GLY A 85 -5.54 -12.21 7.39
CA GLY A 85 -4.60 -11.16 7.75
C GLY A 85 -3.17 -11.66 7.93
N ASP A 86 -2.28 -10.70 8.12
CA ASP A 86 -0.92 -10.94 8.58
C ASP A 86 -0.48 -9.82 9.53
N LEU A 87 0.40 -10.22 10.46
CA LEU A 87 1.16 -9.33 11.30
C LEU A 87 2.63 -9.66 11.14
N ARG A 88 3.46 -8.63 10.96
CA ARG A 88 4.91 -8.76 10.88
C ARG A 88 5.56 -7.76 11.84
N TYR A 89 6.45 -8.24 12.67
CA TYR A 89 7.44 -7.44 13.36
C TYR A 89 8.76 -7.59 12.63
N ARG A 90 9.46 -6.47 12.37
CA ARG A 90 10.72 -6.44 11.62
C ARG A 90 11.74 -5.57 12.35
N TYR A 91 12.95 -6.10 12.54
CA TYR A 91 14.15 -5.32 12.77
C TYR A 91 14.88 -5.12 11.44
N GLU A 92 15.41 -3.91 11.21
CA GLU A 92 16.23 -3.58 10.05
C GLU A 92 17.49 -2.84 10.50
N GLY A 93 18.65 -3.28 10.02
CA GLY A 93 19.93 -2.57 10.08
C GLY A 93 20.37 -2.17 8.69
N PHE A 94 21.05 -1.03 8.56
CA PHE A 94 21.52 -0.45 7.30
C PHE A 94 22.94 0.05 7.47
N GLU A 95 23.77 -0.27 6.49
CA GLU A 95 25.10 0.30 6.25
C GLU A 95 25.10 0.85 4.82
N VAL A 96 25.39 2.13 4.67
CA VAL A 96 25.40 2.82 3.35
C VAL A 96 26.64 3.67 3.30
N ASP A 97 27.44 3.50 2.22
CA ASP A 97 28.69 4.24 2.06
C ASP A 97 28.48 5.75 2.21
N GLY A 98 29.33 6.37 3.00
CA GLY A 98 29.28 7.81 3.27
C GLY A 98 28.14 8.27 4.20
N LYS A 99 27.39 7.36 4.83
CA LYS A 99 26.31 7.69 5.79
C LYS A 99 26.53 6.96 7.11
N ASP A 100 25.97 7.50 8.19
CA ASP A 100 25.97 6.83 9.47
C ASP A 100 25.11 5.56 9.44
N ASP A 101 25.58 4.50 10.10
CA ASP A 101 24.82 3.27 10.29
C ASP A 101 23.52 3.56 11.04
N ARG A 102 22.45 2.94 10.61
CA ARG A 102 21.16 3.11 11.26
C ARG A 102 20.39 1.82 11.43
N SER A 103 19.54 1.79 12.42
CA SER A 103 18.61 0.68 12.61
C SER A 103 17.22 1.17 12.96
N ARG A 104 16.24 0.34 12.67
CA ARG A 104 14.84 0.63 13.03
C ARG A 104 14.06 -0.66 13.27
N ASN A 105 13.01 -0.51 14.07
CA ASN A 105 12.02 -1.56 14.28
C ASN A 105 10.72 -1.13 13.57
N ARG A 106 10.07 -2.07 12.88
CA ARG A 106 8.85 -1.81 12.13
C ARG A 106 7.78 -2.85 12.44
N VAL A 107 6.53 -2.43 12.31
CA VAL A 107 5.37 -3.31 12.36
C VAL A 107 4.58 -3.18 11.08
N ARG A 108 4.00 -4.30 10.63
CA ARG A 108 3.00 -4.34 9.57
C ARG A 108 1.82 -5.17 10.03
N SER A 109 0.62 -4.64 9.89
CA SER A 109 -0.63 -5.35 10.14
C SER A 109 -1.56 -5.14 8.96
N ARG A 110 -2.11 -6.23 8.42
CA ARG A 110 -3.09 -6.20 7.32
C ARG A 110 -4.25 -7.11 7.66
N ILE A 111 -5.46 -6.61 7.47
CA ILE A 111 -6.71 -7.35 7.68
C ILE A 111 -7.58 -7.16 6.45
N ASN A 112 -8.07 -8.26 5.88
CA ASN A 112 -8.91 -8.27 4.70
C ASN A 112 -10.19 -9.07 4.97
N LEU A 113 -11.33 -8.44 4.70
CA LEU A 113 -12.65 -9.08 4.71
C LEU A 113 -13.10 -9.28 3.27
N VAL A 114 -13.49 -10.51 2.95
CA VAL A 114 -13.98 -10.89 1.63
C VAL A 114 -15.37 -11.49 1.78
N ALA A 115 -16.35 -10.94 1.06
CA ALA A 115 -17.71 -11.44 0.97
C ALA A 115 -17.97 -11.99 -0.44
N LYS A 116 -18.47 -13.22 -0.55
CA LYS A 116 -18.88 -13.83 -1.82
C LYS A 116 -20.39 -13.85 -1.95
N THR A 117 -20.89 -13.43 -3.10
CA THR A 117 -22.32 -13.42 -3.41
C THR A 117 -22.70 -14.63 -4.27
N PRO A 118 -24.01 -15.01 -4.28
CA PRO A 118 -24.49 -16.09 -5.15
C PRO A 118 -24.32 -15.83 -6.65
N GLN A 119 -24.08 -14.59 -7.07
CA GLN A 119 -23.96 -14.18 -8.47
C GLN A 119 -22.49 -14.20 -8.97
N ASN A 120 -21.61 -14.96 -8.33
CA ASN A 120 -20.18 -15.02 -8.65
C ASN A 120 -19.46 -13.68 -8.52
N VAL A 121 -19.95 -12.78 -7.67
CA VAL A 121 -19.29 -11.53 -7.32
C VAL A 121 -18.66 -11.68 -5.94
N GLU A 122 -17.38 -11.33 -5.86
CA GLU A 122 -16.62 -11.19 -4.63
C GLU A 122 -16.42 -9.69 -4.35
N LEU A 123 -16.72 -9.27 -3.13
CA LEU A 123 -16.45 -7.92 -2.63
C LEU A 123 -15.36 -8.01 -1.57
N GLY A 124 -14.32 -7.23 -1.72
CA GLY A 124 -13.21 -7.21 -0.77
C GLY A 124 -12.95 -5.82 -0.22
N ILE A 125 -12.75 -5.77 1.09
CA ILE A 125 -12.25 -4.58 1.77
C ILE A 125 -11.05 -4.97 2.62
N GLY A 126 -10.00 -4.18 2.62
CA GLY A 126 -8.79 -4.43 3.38
C GLY A 126 -8.20 -3.15 3.96
N ILE A 127 -7.77 -3.25 5.20
CA ILE A 127 -7.01 -2.20 5.88
C ILE A 127 -5.58 -2.68 6.12
N ALA A 128 -4.63 -1.75 6.09
CA ALA A 128 -3.22 -2.01 6.40
C ALA A 128 -2.65 -0.88 7.26
N SER A 129 -1.67 -1.22 8.11
CA SER A 129 -0.77 -0.21 8.68
C SER A 129 0.03 0.45 7.54
N GLY A 130 0.64 1.58 7.80
CA GLY A 130 1.49 2.28 6.84
C GLY A 130 1.00 3.69 6.55
N ASN A 131 1.84 4.46 5.89
CA ASN A 131 1.49 5.75 5.32
C ASN A 131 0.86 5.53 3.93
N ASP A 132 0.70 6.56 3.16
CA ASP A 132 0.16 6.56 1.79
C ASP A 132 1.15 6.02 0.73
N ASP A 133 2.36 5.63 1.11
CA ASP A 133 3.37 5.00 0.27
C ASP A 133 2.81 3.77 -0.48
N PRO A 134 2.82 3.76 -1.83
CA PRO A 134 2.22 2.69 -2.63
C PRO A 134 2.96 1.35 -2.51
N VAL A 135 4.25 1.38 -2.14
CA VAL A 135 5.11 0.19 -2.06
C VAL A 135 5.51 -0.17 -0.63
N SER A 136 4.87 0.42 0.39
CA SER A 136 5.12 0.04 1.79
C SER A 136 3.89 0.13 2.68
N THR A 137 3.59 -0.95 3.38
CA THR A 137 2.58 -1.01 4.44
C THR A 137 3.19 -1.08 5.84
N ASN A 138 4.48 -0.74 5.97
CA ASN A 138 5.21 -0.75 7.23
C ASN A 138 5.04 0.55 8.01
N GLN A 139 4.99 0.45 9.34
CA GLN A 139 5.10 1.56 10.27
C GLN A 139 6.35 1.41 11.14
N SER A 140 7.20 2.44 11.18
CA SER A 140 8.33 2.47 12.12
C SER A 140 7.82 2.67 13.54
N LEU A 141 8.38 1.89 14.46
CA LEU A 141 8.14 1.99 15.89
C LEU A 141 9.04 3.07 16.52
N GLY A 142 8.67 3.56 17.66
CA GLY A 142 9.35 4.66 18.36
C GLY A 142 8.44 5.89 18.49
N SER A 143 9.03 7.07 18.48
CA SER A 143 8.31 8.36 18.65
C SER A 143 7.49 8.42 19.95
N GLY A 144 8.08 7.93 21.05
CA GLY A 144 7.46 7.97 22.38
C GLY A 144 6.19 7.13 22.52
N GLY A 145 5.98 6.11 21.68
CA GLY A 145 4.78 5.28 21.71
C GLY A 145 3.56 5.90 21.01
N SER A 146 3.76 6.90 20.15
CA SER A 146 2.68 7.54 19.39
C SER A 146 1.89 6.54 18.55
N SER A 147 0.60 6.83 18.31
CA SER A 147 -0.29 6.06 17.45
C SER A 147 0.26 5.93 16.03
N LYS A 148 -0.08 4.84 15.34
CA LYS A 148 0.35 4.55 13.98
C LYS A 148 -0.83 4.61 13.00
N ASN A 149 -0.54 5.01 11.78
CA ASN A 149 -1.56 5.16 10.74
C ASN A 149 -2.07 3.81 10.24
N VAL A 150 -3.35 3.80 9.91
CA VAL A 150 -4.04 2.70 9.22
C VAL A 150 -4.73 3.28 7.99
N LYS A 151 -4.62 2.59 6.86
CA LYS A 151 -5.16 3.05 5.57
C LYS A 151 -6.03 1.99 4.90
N LEU A 152 -6.89 2.46 3.98
CA LEU A 152 -7.62 1.59 3.07
C LEU A 152 -6.64 1.00 2.05
N ASN A 153 -6.40 -0.30 2.14
CA ASN A 153 -5.44 -1.00 1.27
C ASN A 153 -6.11 -1.77 0.14
N LEU A 154 -7.35 -2.22 0.34
CA LEU A 154 -8.15 -2.88 -0.67
C LEU A 154 -9.60 -2.39 -0.59
N ALA A 155 -10.21 -2.15 -1.74
CA ALA A 155 -11.64 -1.87 -1.89
C ALA A 155 -12.04 -2.24 -3.32
N TYR A 156 -12.51 -3.48 -3.53
CA TYR A 156 -12.71 -4.01 -4.87
C TYR A 156 -13.96 -4.87 -4.99
N PHE A 157 -14.46 -4.94 -6.21
CA PHE A 157 -15.31 -6.03 -6.66
C PHE A 157 -14.52 -6.95 -7.59
N LYS A 158 -14.83 -8.24 -7.57
CA LYS A 158 -14.34 -9.21 -8.55
C LYS A 158 -15.52 -10.05 -9.03
N TRP A 159 -15.79 -9.98 -10.32
CA TRP A 159 -16.84 -10.74 -10.97
C TRP A 159 -16.26 -11.87 -11.80
N SER A 160 -16.63 -13.11 -11.47
CA SER A 160 -16.31 -14.29 -12.30
C SER A 160 -17.42 -14.47 -13.34
N ALA A 161 -17.21 -13.89 -14.53
CA ALA A 161 -18.15 -13.99 -15.65
C ALA A 161 -18.28 -15.42 -16.15
N SER A 162 -17.22 -16.22 -16.01
CA SER A 162 -17.19 -17.66 -16.21
C SER A 162 -16.07 -18.29 -15.37
N ASP A 163 -15.91 -19.60 -15.42
CA ASP A 163 -14.79 -20.32 -14.79
C ASP A 163 -13.41 -19.89 -15.34
N ARG A 164 -13.40 -19.25 -16.50
CA ARG A 164 -12.18 -18.83 -17.21
C ARG A 164 -11.93 -17.34 -17.19
N LEU A 165 -12.97 -16.51 -17.00
CA LEU A 165 -12.91 -15.06 -17.17
C LEU A 165 -13.32 -14.34 -15.89
N GLN A 166 -12.45 -13.50 -15.39
CA GLN A 166 -12.66 -12.66 -14.21
C GLN A 166 -12.38 -11.19 -14.52
N LEU A 167 -13.27 -10.31 -14.08
CA LEU A 167 -13.10 -8.86 -14.06
C LEU A 167 -12.94 -8.41 -12.61
N VAL A 168 -11.95 -7.59 -12.32
CA VAL A 168 -11.78 -6.92 -11.04
C VAL A 168 -11.73 -5.41 -11.24
N GLY A 169 -12.32 -4.65 -10.32
CA GLY A 169 -12.27 -3.19 -10.34
C GLY A 169 -12.24 -2.59 -8.94
N GLY A 170 -11.65 -1.40 -8.82
CA GLY A 170 -11.41 -0.69 -7.57
C GLY A 170 -9.94 -0.66 -7.19
N LYS A 171 -9.63 -0.78 -5.89
CA LYS A 171 -8.28 -0.94 -5.35
C LYS A 171 -8.08 -2.41 -4.99
N PHE A 172 -7.25 -3.12 -5.75
CA PHE A 172 -7.15 -4.57 -5.69
C PHE A 172 -5.71 -5.07 -5.63
N LYS A 173 -5.52 -6.37 -5.37
CA LYS A 173 -4.19 -6.99 -5.44
C LYS A 173 -3.73 -7.05 -6.87
N ASN A 174 -2.47 -6.69 -7.10
CA ASN A 174 -1.85 -6.73 -8.41
C ASN A 174 -2.08 -8.10 -9.09
N VAL A 175 -2.55 -8.09 -10.35
CA VAL A 175 -2.92 -9.29 -11.12
C VAL A 175 -1.74 -9.91 -11.86
N TRP A 176 -0.65 -9.17 -12.04
CA TRP A 176 0.50 -9.63 -12.78
C TRP A 176 1.18 -10.80 -12.09
N HIS A 177 1.50 -11.84 -12.85
CA HIS A 177 2.39 -12.88 -12.36
C HIS A 177 3.79 -12.31 -12.20
N ARG A 178 4.37 -12.51 -11.03
CA ARG A 178 5.75 -12.14 -10.70
C ARG A 178 6.52 -13.43 -10.48
N PRO A 179 7.53 -13.76 -11.32
CA PRO A 179 8.25 -15.03 -11.20
C PRO A 179 8.90 -15.10 -9.83
N HIS A 180 8.55 -16.15 -9.12
CA HIS A 180 8.98 -16.39 -7.73
C HIS A 180 8.81 -15.18 -6.79
N LYS A 181 7.78 -14.36 -6.99
CA LYS A 181 7.50 -13.11 -6.26
C LYS A 181 8.61 -12.06 -6.41
N SER A 182 9.25 -12.03 -7.55
CA SER A 182 10.17 -10.96 -7.89
C SER A 182 9.51 -9.60 -7.76
N GLU A 183 10.28 -8.61 -7.34
CA GLU A 183 9.85 -7.22 -7.18
C GLU A 183 10.59 -6.32 -8.18
N LEU A 184 11.07 -6.89 -9.29
CA LEU A 184 11.79 -6.17 -10.34
C LEU A 184 10.95 -5.04 -10.94
N LEU A 185 9.66 -5.31 -11.24
CA LEU A 185 8.73 -4.33 -11.79
C LEU A 185 7.69 -3.86 -10.77
N TRP A 186 7.26 -4.76 -9.88
CA TRP A 186 6.10 -4.55 -9.01
C TRP A 186 6.40 -4.98 -7.58
N ASP A 187 6.38 -4.05 -6.65
CA ASP A 187 6.50 -4.36 -5.22
C ASP A 187 5.37 -5.29 -4.73
N SER A 188 5.64 -6.07 -3.70
CA SER A 188 4.68 -7.00 -3.10
C SER A 188 3.54 -6.32 -2.35
N ASP A 189 3.73 -5.10 -1.89
CA ASP A 189 2.75 -4.30 -1.18
C ASP A 189 1.91 -3.43 -2.14
N TYR A 190 2.32 -3.29 -3.43
CA TYR A 190 1.59 -2.52 -4.43
C TYR A 190 0.19 -3.10 -4.69
N THR A 191 -0.82 -2.28 -4.44
CA THR A 191 -2.24 -2.58 -4.65
C THR A 191 -2.82 -1.55 -5.62
N PRO A 192 -2.81 -1.83 -6.95
CA PRO A 192 -3.25 -0.90 -7.97
C PRO A 192 -4.73 -0.52 -7.83
N GLU A 193 -5.05 0.65 -8.36
CA GLU A 193 -6.40 1.18 -8.53
C GLU A 193 -6.76 1.16 -10.01
N GLY A 194 -7.96 0.68 -10.37
CA GLY A 194 -8.37 0.62 -11.77
C GLY A 194 -9.25 -0.57 -12.10
N LEU A 195 -9.01 -1.16 -13.28
CA LEU A 195 -9.72 -2.32 -13.79
C LEU A 195 -8.71 -3.36 -14.32
N ALA A 196 -9.00 -4.64 -14.08
CA ALA A 196 -8.21 -5.72 -14.67
C ALA A 196 -9.09 -6.89 -15.09
N LEU A 197 -8.71 -7.49 -16.21
CA LEU A 197 -9.31 -8.69 -16.77
C LEU A 197 -8.30 -9.84 -16.68
N SER A 198 -8.75 -11.00 -16.20
CA SER A 198 -7.93 -12.21 -16.11
C SER A 198 -8.64 -13.35 -16.83
N TYR A 199 -7.92 -14.05 -17.70
CA TYR A 199 -8.39 -15.24 -18.41
C TYR A 199 -7.46 -16.41 -18.09
N SER A 200 -8.05 -17.59 -17.90
CA SER A 200 -7.28 -18.83 -17.75
C SER A 200 -8.00 -20.01 -18.40
N SER A 201 -7.27 -20.85 -19.14
CA SER A 201 -7.81 -22.05 -19.78
C SER A 201 -6.72 -23.11 -19.88
N GLY A 202 -6.85 -24.21 -19.16
CA GLY A 202 -5.80 -25.22 -19.05
C GLY A 202 -4.51 -24.61 -18.48
N ASP A 203 -3.43 -24.78 -19.24
CA ASP A 203 -2.11 -24.25 -18.87
C ASP A 203 -1.89 -22.78 -19.25
N PHE A 204 -2.77 -22.22 -20.08
CA PHE A 204 -2.67 -20.83 -20.55
C PHE A 204 -3.34 -19.87 -19.59
N TYR A 205 -2.70 -18.70 -19.37
CA TYR A 205 -3.31 -17.56 -18.69
C TYR A 205 -2.94 -16.22 -19.37
N ALA A 206 -3.83 -15.27 -19.24
CA ALA A 206 -3.61 -13.91 -19.71
C ALA A 206 -4.25 -12.91 -18.74
N HIS A 207 -3.63 -11.74 -18.61
CA HIS A 207 -4.11 -10.60 -17.84
C HIS A 207 -4.03 -9.36 -18.71
N ALA A 208 -5.00 -8.46 -18.56
CA ALA A 208 -4.96 -7.11 -19.10
C ALA A 208 -5.45 -6.15 -17.99
N ALA A 209 -4.83 -4.99 -17.87
CA ALA A 209 -5.25 -4.03 -16.86
C ALA A 209 -5.00 -2.58 -17.31
N MET A 210 -5.82 -1.70 -16.77
CA MET A 210 -5.63 -0.27 -16.69
C MET A 210 -5.51 0.10 -15.21
N GLN A 211 -4.37 0.64 -14.81
CA GLN A 211 -4.04 0.99 -13.44
C GLN A 211 -3.80 2.51 -13.36
N PHE A 212 -4.60 3.21 -12.56
CA PHE A 212 -4.47 4.65 -12.41
C PHE A 212 -3.20 5.00 -11.63
N LEU A 213 -2.37 5.87 -12.19
CA LEU A 213 -1.28 6.55 -11.49
C LEU A 213 -1.79 7.85 -10.88
N GLU A 214 -2.56 8.61 -11.63
CA GLU A 214 -3.20 9.84 -11.19
C GLU A 214 -4.59 9.95 -11.81
N SER A 215 -5.58 10.37 -11.02
CA SER A 215 -6.96 10.53 -11.49
C SER A 215 -7.70 11.49 -10.56
N ASP A 216 -7.46 12.79 -10.70
CA ASP A 216 -8.22 13.81 -9.96
C ASP A 216 -9.17 14.60 -10.88
N THR A 217 -10.11 15.29 -10.27
CA THR A 217 -11.11 16.10 -11.00
C THR A 217 -10.74 17.57 -11.10
N LYS A 218 -9.60 18.00 -10.53
CA LYS A 218 -9.20 19.40 -10.43
C LYS A 218 -8.21 19.81 -11.51
N ARG A 219 -7.45 18.85 -12.04
CA ARG A 219 -6.41 19.05 -13.06
C ARG A 219 -6.59 18.05 -14.19
N SER A 220 -6.10 18.41 -15.39
CA SER A 220 -6.08 17.51 -16.55
C SER A 220 -4.77 16.70 -16.57
N ASN A 221 -4.47 16.00 -15.48
CA ASN A 221 -3.25 15.23 -15.29
C ASN A 221 -3.52 13.71 -15.11
N ALA A 222 -4.69 13.23 -15.51
CA ALA A 222 -4.99 11.80 -15.41
C ALA A 222 -3.98 10.95 -16.18
N ARG A 223 -3.39 9.98 -15.50
CA ARG A 223 -2.39 9.04 -16.03
C ARG A 223 -2.72 7.63 -15.58
N ALA A 224 -2.48 6.69 -16.45
CA ALA A 224 -2.68 5.27 -16.17
C ALA A 224 -1.58 4.44 -16.81
N ILE A 225 -1.28 3.29 -16.18
CA ILE A 225 -0.50 2.22 -16.77
C ILE A 225 -1.49 1.28 -17.48
N TYR A 226 -1.26 1.04 -18.76
CA TYR A 226 -1.93 -0.01 -19.53
C TYR A 226 -1.00 -1.20 -19.62
N GLY A 227 -1.51 -2.40 -19.36
CA GLY A 227 -0.67 -3.58 -19.40
C GLY A 227 -1.40 -4.81 -19.88
N ALA A 228 -0.62 -5.72 -20.47
CA ALA A 228 -1.03 -7.06 -20.82
C ALA A 228 0.08 -8.05 -20.48
N GLN A 229 -0.29 -9.19 -19.93
CA GLN A 229 0.66 -10.26 -19.62
C GLN A 229 0.02 -11.60 -19.98
N THR A 230 0.80 -12.52 -20.55
CA THR A 230 0.36 -13.88 -20.85
C THR A 230 1.42 -14.89 -20.47
N GLY A 231 1.01 -16.11 -20.21
CA GLY A 231 1.95 -17.17 -19.90
C GLY A 231 1.35 -18.58 -20.03
N LEU A 232 2.26 -19.54 -19.98
CA LEU A 232 1.98 -20.98 -20.06
C LEU A 232 2.58 -21.69 -18.84
N LYS A 233 1.76 -22.52 -18.19
CA LYS A 233 2.17 -23.41 -17.10
C LYS A 233 2.16 -24.84 -17.64
N ALA A 234 3.32 -25.44 -17.80
CA ALA A 234 3.46 -26.79 -18.35
C ALA A 234 4.10 -27.74 -17.32
N SER A 235 3.62 -28.96 -17.30
CA SER A 235 4.31 -30.06 -16.61
C SER A 235 5.26 -30.73 -17.59
N THR A 236 6.55 -30.69 -17.29
CA THR A 236 7.62 -31.25 -18.13
C THR A 236 8.36 -32.35 -17.39
N VAL A 237 9.22 -33.09 -18.09
CA VAL A 237 10.11 -34.09 -17.45
C VAL A 237 11.08 -33.48 -16.44
N PHE A 238 11.38 -32.19 -16.57
CA PHE A 238 12.27 -31.44 -15.67
C PHE A 238 11.54 -30.85 -14.46
N GLY A 239 10.21 -30.79 -14.48
CA GLY A 239 9.39 -30.20 -13.44
C GLY A 239 8.24 -29.33 -13.98
N LYS A 240 7.66 -28.53 -13.11
CA LYS A 240 6.62 -27.56 -13.48
C LYS A 240 7.28 -26.29 -14.00
N LEU A 241 7.06 -25.99 -15.27
CA LEU A 241 7.55 -24.81 -15.97
C LEU A 241 6.44 -23.77 -16.06
N ASN A 242 6.77 -22.52 -15.78
CA ASN A 242 5.93 -21.36 -16.07
C ASN A 242 6.77 -20.36 -16.86
N VAL A 243 6.34 -20.04 -18.07
CA VAL A 243 6.98 -19.03 -18.93
C VAL A 243 5.94 -18.01 -19.35
N GLY A 244 6.35 -16.77 -19.49
CA GLY A 244 5.42 -15.74 -19.94
C GLY A 244 6.12 -14.47 -20.38
N LEU A 245 5.31 -13.61 -20.95
CA LEU A 245 5.70 -12.29 -21.42
C LEU A 245 4.68 -11.26 -20.99
N GLY A 246 5.13 -10.04 -20.80
CA GLY A 246 4.33 -8.87 -20.42
C GLY A 246 4.68 -7.66 -21.26
N PHE A 247 3.74 -6.76 -21.38
CA PHE A 247 3.93 -5.43 -21.93
C PHE A 247 3.18 -4.43 -21.07
N TYR A 248 3.83 -3.32 -20.72
CA TYR A 248 3.28 -2.29 -19.85
C TYR A 248 3.66 -0.93 -20.43
N ASP A 249 2.69 -0.01 -20.49
CA ASP A 249 2.85 1.32 -21.04
C ASP A 249 2.39 2.36 -20.02
N ALA A 250 3.30 3.23 -19.61
CA ALA A 250 3.08 4.36 -18.71
C ALA A 250 3.63 5.63 -19.37
N ALA A 251 2.74 6.46 -19.89
CA ALA A 251 3.09 7.75 -20.47
C ALA A 251 3.20 8.80 -19.35
N VAL A 252 4.42 9.01 -18.86
CA VAL A 252 4.73 9.91 -17.73
C VAL A 252 5.75 10.98 -18.06
N SER A 253 6.35 10.97 -19.26
CA SER A 253 7.30 11.99 -19.70
C SER A 253 6.69 13.39 -19.59
N GLY A 254 7.42 14.33 -18.96
CA GLY A 254 6.95 15.67 -18.68
C GLY A 254 5.97 15.80 -17.48
N GLU A 255 5.68 14.70 -16.79
CA GLU A 255 4.84 14.72 -15.58
C GLU A 255 5.70 14.75 -14.30
N THR A 256 5.16 15.35 -13.25
CA THR A 256 5.75 15.33 -11.91
C THR A 256 5.57 13.95 -11.26
N VAL A 257 6.32 13.68 -10.18
CA VAL A 257 6.07 12.48 -9.37
C VAL A 257 4.66 12.50 -8.80
N VAL A 258 4.00 11.33 -8.84
CA VAL A 258 2.63 11.16 -8.31
C VAL A 258 2.61 10.88 -6.81
N PHE A 259 3.74 10.54 -6.23
CA PHE A 259 3.90 10.24 -4.81
C PHE A 259 5.33 10.53 -4.33
N GLY A 260 5.48 11.04 -3.12
CA GLY A 260 6.77 11.36 -2.50
C GLY A 260 7.18 12.83 -2.64
N SER A 261 8.46 13.10 -2.50
CA SER A 261 9.03 14.43 -2.72
C SER A 261 9.03 14.76 -4.20
N SER A 262 8.84 16.03 -4.56
CA SER A 262 8.76 16.49 -5.95
C SER A 262 10.06 16.30 -6.77
N ASP A 263 11.15 15.96 -6.10
CA ASP A 263 12.49 15.71 -6.64
C ASP A 263 12.92 14.23 -6.55
N ASP A 264 12.09 13.36 -5.97
CA ASP A 264 12.37 11.93 -5.82
C ASP A 264 11.68 11.11 -6.91
N PHE A 265 12.41 10.81 -7.98
CA PHE A 265 11.97 9.99 -9.11
C PHE A 265 12.30 8.51 -8.93
N SER A 266 12.65 8.08 -7.71
CA SER A 266 12.97 6.69 -7.38
C SER A 266 14.02 6.07 -8.31
N GLY A 267 15.09 6.80 -8.60
CA GLY A 267 16.18 6.38 -9.48
C GLY A 267 15.93 6.55 -10.99
N ASN A 268 14.72 6.91 -11.41
CA ASN A 268 14.45 7.24 -12.81
C ASN A 268 15.02 8.60 -13.17
N THR A 269 15.43 8.80 -14.43
CA THR A 269 15.96 10.08 -14.87
C THR A 269 14.90 11.16 -14.91
N SER A 270 15.27 12.34 -14.44
CA SER A 270 14.40 13.51 -14.39
C SER A 270 15.04 14.70 -15.09
N THR A 271 14.22 15.69 -15.42
CA THR A 271 14.66 17.00 -15.89
C THR A 271 14.04 18.05 -14.97
N CYS A 272 14.89 18.86 -14.34
CA CYS A 272 14.44 19.94 -13.47
C CYS A 272 14.61 21.30 -14.17
N SER A 273 13.71 22.24 -13.91
CA SER A 273 13.90 23.64 -14.29
C SER A 273 14.99 24.28 -13.41
N ASP A 274 15.53 25.42 -13.84
CA ASP A 274 16.60 26.16 -13.14
C ASP A 274 16.24 26.49 -11.67
N LEU A 275 14.97 26.41 -11.31
CA LEU A 275 14.44 26.60 -9.97
C LEU A 275 14.12 25.25 -9.33
N VAL A 276 14.94 24.28 -9.30
CA VAL A 276 14.90 22.96 -8.59
C VAL A 276 13.51 22.44 -8.07
N THR A 277 12.48 23.24 -8.16
CA THR A 277 11.12 22.95 -7.64
C THR A 277 10.21 22.29 -8.66
N ASP A 278 10.53 22.36 -9.95
CA ASP A 278 9.71 21.81 -11.03
C ASP A 278 10.53 20.75 -11.79
N CYS A 279 10.54 19.54 -11.22
CA CYS A 279 11.16 18.35 -11.84
C CYS A 279 10.09 17.46 -12.47
N PHE A 280 10.45 16.83 -13.58
CA PHE A 280 9.56 16.00 -14.39
C PHE A 280 10.27 14.72 -14.82
N TYR A 281 9.52 13.61 -14.99
CA TYR A 281 10.04 12.42 -15.65
C TYR A 281 10.56 12.78 -17.04
N ARG A 282 11.78 12.33 -17.34
CA ARG A 282 12.40 12.57 -18.65
C ARG A 282 11.82 11.68 -19.74
N HIS A 283 11.41 10.47 -19.39
CA HIS A 283 11.04 9.41 -20.31
C HIS A 283 9.67 8.81 -20.01
N ASP A 284 9.05 8.21 -21.03
CA ASP A 284 7.96 7.27 -20.91
C ASP A 284 8.49 5.86 -20.63
N TYR A 285 7.63 4.98 -20.12
CA TYR A 285 7.97 3.58 -19.81
C TYR A 285 7.12 2.64 -20.64
N ARG A 286 7.67 2.09 -21.74
CA ARG A 286 7.08 1.05 -22.60
C ARG A 286 7.85 -0.24 -22.39
N ILE A 287 7.47 -0.99 -21.37
CA ILE A 287 8.26 -2.09 -20.82
C ILE A 287 7.79 -3.40 -21.41
N GLY A 288 8.69 -4.08 -22.15
CA GLY A 288 8.56 -5.48 -22.48
C GLY A 288 9.16 -6.36 -21.38
N GLN A 289 8.45 -7.40 -20.94
CA GLN A 289 8.90 -8.37 -19.94
C GLN A 289 8.93 -9.77 -20.51
N LEU A 290 9.94 -10.54 -20.18
CA LEU A 290 10.04 -11.99 -20.41
C LEU A 290 10.41 -12.66 -19.08
N PHE A 291 9.79 -13.79 -18.76
CA PHE A 291 10.13 -14.55 -17.55
C PHE A 291 10.00 -16.04 -17.71
N ALA A 292 10.75 -16.78 -16.90
CA ALA A 292 10.66 -18.23 -16.78
C ALA A 292 10.86 -18.66 -15.32
N GLU A 293 10.11 -19.66 -14.89
CA GLU A 293 10.20 -20.28 -13.56
C GLU A 293 10.07 -21.80 -13.72
N LEU A 294 11.07 -22.56 -13.30
CA LEU A 294 11.03 -24.03 -13.25
C LEU A 294 11.05 -24.48 -11.79
N SER A 295 10.13 -25.33 -11.40
CA SER A 295 10.09 -25.90 -10.05
C SER A 295 9.92 -27.42 -10.07
N ARG A 296 10.68 -28.10 -9.19
CA ARG A 296 10.68 -29.56 -9.03
C ARG A 296 10.77 -29.95 -7.55
N GLU A 297 10.21 -31.07 -7.19
CA GLU A 297 10.50 -31.71 -5.93
C GLU A 297 11.69 -32.67 -6.09
N LEU A 298 12.71 -32.48 -5.28
CA LEU A 298 13.89 -33.32 -5.23
C LEU A 298 14.23 -33.64 -3.77
N ALA A 299 14.37 -34.94 -3.45
CA ALA A 299 14.64 -35.41 -2.08
C ALA A 299 13.66 -34.81 -1.03
N GLY A 300 12.37 -34.67 -1.36
CA GLY A 300 11.35 -34.11 -0.47
C GLY A 300 11.42 -32.58 -0.28
N GLN A 301 12.29 -31.91 -1.02
CA GLN A 301 12.40 -30.44 -1.00
C GLN A 301 11.93 -29.87 -2.34
N LYS A 302 11.12 -28.81 -2.28
CA LYS A 302 10.78 -28.03 -3.49
C LYS A 302 11.98 -27.16 -3.87
N ILE A 303 12.51 -27.38 -5.05
CA ILE A 303 13.55 -26.51 -5.67
C ILE A 303 12.90 -25.74 -6.79
N SER A 304 13.18 -24.46 -6.88
CA SER A 304 12.75 -23.58 -7.97
C SER A 304 13.94 -22.75 -8.45
N VAL A 305 14.07 -22.61 -9.77
CA VAL A 305 14.96 -21.65 -10.42
C VAL A 305 14.11 -20.73 -11.27
N TYR A 306 14.48 -19.46 -11.36
CA TYR A 306 13.70 -18.48 -12.06
C TYR A 306 14.59 -17.37 -12.60
N GLY A 307 14.07 -16.69 -13.61
CA GLY A 307 14.68 -15.48 -14.16
C GLY A 307 13.61 -14.64 -14.86
N GLU A 308 13.88 -13.36 -14.92
CA GLU A 308 13.11 -12.41 -15.69
C GLU A 308 14.00 -11.32 -16.25
N TYR A 309 13.55 -10.76 -17.35
CA TYR A 309 14.17 -9.65 -18.04
C TYR A 309 13.10 -8.65 -18.43
N ALA A 310 13.36 -7.37 -18.26
CA ALA A 310 12.53 -6.28 -18.69
C ALA A 310 13.35 -5.27 -19.48
N LYS A 311 12.73 -4.66 -20.48
CA LYS A 311 13.34 -3.61 -21.29
C LYS A 311 12.32 -2.51 -21.57
N ASN A 312 12.70 -1.27 -21.28
CA ASN A 312 11.96 -0.09 -21.69
C ASN A 312 12.33 0.25 -23.15
N THR A 313 11.37 0.14 -24.04
CA THR A 313 11.56 0.43 -25.48
C THR A 313 11.33 1.88 -25.85
N ALA A 314 11.08 2.77 -24.88
CA ALA A 314 10.92 4.19 -25.08
C ALA A 314 12.24 4.96 -25.02
N VAL A 315 13.31 4.29 -24.59
CA VAL A 315 14.68 4.84 -24.46
C VAL A 315 15.69 3.89 -25.09
N ASP A 316 16.88 4.37 -25.39
CA ASP A 316 17.95 3.62 -26.07
C ASP A 316 19.13 3.26 -25.13
N ASP A 317 19.13 3.80 -23.91
CA ASP A 317 20.21 3.60 -22.93
C ASP A 317 19.62 3.47 -21.53
N GLN A 318 20.30 2.75 -20.62
CA GLN A 318 19.86 2.51 -19.24
C GLN A 318 18.45 1.93 -19.14
N ASP A 319 18.10 1.08 -20.07
CA ASP A 319 16.74 0.67 -20.42
C ASP A 319 16.39 -0.76 -19.98
N SER A 320 17.34 -1.46 -19.35
CA SER A 320 17.18 -2.89 -19.05
C SER A 320 17.20 -3.21 -17.56
N ALA A 321 16.37 -4.17 -17.17
CA ALA A 321 16.40 -4.75 -15.83
C ALA A 321 16.29 -6.27 -15.92
N TRP A 322 16.99 -6.98 -15.03
CA TRP A 322 16.88 -8.42 -14.98
C TRP A 322 17.10 -8.97 -13.57
N SER A 323 16.54 -10.12 -13.32
CA SER A 323 16.82 -10.89 -12.09
C SER A 323 16.91 -12.37 -12.39
N ALA A 324 17.78 -13.07 -11.64
CA ALA A 324 17.87 -14.52 -11.66
C ALA A 324 18.09 -15.05 -10.25
N GLY A 325 17.49 -16.19 -9.94
CA GLY A 325 17.62 -16.74 -8.61
C GLY A 325 17.12 -18.17 -8.48
N PHE A 326 17.28 -18.69 -7.26
CA PHE A 326 16.77 -20.00 -6.91
C PHE A 326 16.20 -20.02 -5.49
N LYS A 327 15.34 -20.99 -5.24
CA LYS A 327 14.81 -21.26 -3.92
C LYS A 327 14.81 -22.75 -3.62
N ILE A 328 15.16 -23.11 -2.39
CA ILE A 328 15.15 -24.47 -1.86
C ILE A 328 14.25 -24.49 -0.63
N GLY A 329 13.33 -25.46 -0.58
CA GLY A 329 12.47 -25.70 0.57
C GLY A 329 11.29 -24.75 0.75
N LYS A 330 10.56 -24.94 1.84
CA LYS A 330 9.42 -24.13 2.29
C LYS A 330 9.37 -24.09 3.82
N ALA A 331 9.30 -22.91 4.40
CA ALA A 331 9.18 -22.69 5.84
C ALA A 331 7.69 -22.62 6.24
N GLU A 332 7.01 -23.77 6.30
CA GLU A 332 5.55 -23.88 6.56
C GLU A 332 5.20 -24.75 7.77
N ARG A 333 6.13 -25.52 8.31
CA ARG A 333 5.96 -26.44 9.46
C ARG A 333 7.09 -26.23 10.45
N LEU A 334 6.92 -26.73 11.67
CA LEU A 334 7.96 -26.68 12.69
C LEU A 334 9.28 -27.23 12.17
N GLY A 335 10.34 -26.44 12.25
CA GLY A 335 11.71 -26.79 11.84
C GLY A 335 11.93 -26.85 10.34
N SER A 336 10.89 -26.63 9.49
CA SER A 336 11.09 -26.61 8.04
C SER A 336 11.84 -25.34 7.62
N LEU A 337 12.80 -25.50 6.72
CA LEU A 337 13.69 -24.45 6.26
C LEU A 337 13.38 -24.05 4.82
N ALA A 338 13.67 -22.79 4.48
CA ALA A 338 13.74 -22.33 3.11
C ALA A 338 14.93 -21.38 2.94
N LEU A 339 15.63 -21.54 1.83
CA LEU A 339 16.67 -20.62 1.36
C LEU A 339 16.24 -20.04 0.02
N ASP A 340 16.40 -18.74 -0.15
CA ASP A 340 16.07 -17.99 -1.38
C ASP A 340 17.25 -17.08 -1.69
N TYR A 341 17.76 -17.15 -2.91
CA TYR A 341 18.82 -16.30 -3.41
C TYR A 341 18.41 -15.67 -4.73
N ARG A 342 18.74 -14.41 -4.90
CA ARG A 342 18.52 -13.65 -6.14
C ARG A 342 19.70 -12.69 -6.38
N TYR A 343 20.08 -12.56 -7.63
CA TYR A 343 20.85 -11.43 -8.12
C TYR A 343 19.96 -10.61 -9.05
N GLN A 344 20.05 -9.30 -8.97
CA GLN A 344 19.19 -8.37 -9.68
C GLN A 344 19.99 -7.14 -10.14
N VAL A 345 19.65 -6.62 -11.31
CA VAL A 345 20.13 -5.37 -11.88
C VAL A 345 18.93 -4.59 -12.39
N ILE A 346 18.86 -3.31 -12.06
CA ILE A 346 17.84 -2.40 -12.56
C ILE A 346 18.53 -1.10 -12.98
N GLU A 347 18.63 -0.87 -14.28
CA GLU A 347 19.13 0.40 -14.82
C GLU A 347 18.11 1.52 -14.61
N SER A 348 18.53 2.78 -14.66
CA SER A 348 17.75 3.96 -14.26
C SER A 348 16.38 4.03 -14.92
N ASP A 349 16.30 3.81 -16.23
CA ASP A 349 15.05 3.97 -16.98
C ASP A 349 14.47 2.67 -17.51
N ALA A 350 14.88 1.54 -16.93
CA ALA A 350 14.41 0.23 -17.32
C ALA A 350 12.92 0.01 -16.97
N VAL A 351 12.49 0.50 -15.82
CA VAL A 351 11.14 0.32 -15.27
C VAL A 351 10.74 1.57 -14.47
N LEU A 352 9.46 1.72 -14.17
CA LEU A 352 8.98 2.83 -13.34
C LEU A 352 9.39 2.57 -11.87
N GLY A 353 10.42 3.28 -11.40
CA GLY A 353 11.07 3.07 -10.10
C GLY A 353 10.14 3.19 -8.91
N LEU A 354 9.16 4.09 -8.99
CA LEU A 354 8.10 4.27 -7.97
C LEU A 354 7.42 2.95 -7.55
N LEU A 355 7.31 1.97 -8.44
CA LEU A 355 6.53 0.74 -8.22
C LEU A 355 7.38 -0.52 -8.03
N THR A 356 8.71 -0.39 -8.07
CA THR A 356 9.65 -1.50 -7.83
C THR A 356 9.76 -1.85 -6.36
N GLY A 357 10.49 -2.93 -6.04
CA GLY A 357 10.70 -3.39 -4.67
C GLY A 357 11.39 -2.35 -3.78
N SER A 358 10.72 -1.91 -2.74
CA SER A 358 11.16 -0.85 -1.81
C SER A 358 12.32 -1.23 -0.89
N ASP A 359 12.74 -2.49 -0.88
CA ASP A 359 13.78 -3.00 0.03
C ASP A 359 15.16 -3.14 -0.66
N PHE A 360 15.21 -3.35 -1.98
CA PHE A 360 16.44 -3.52 -2.77
C PHE A 360 17.01 -2.15 -3.16
N GLY A 361 18.31 -1.95 -3.00
CA GLY A 361 18.95 -0.68 -3.34
C GLY A 361 18.25 0.55 -2.72
N ASN A 362 17.67 0.43 -1.52
CA ASN A 362 16.82 1.46 -0.89
C ASN A 362 15.50 1.78 -1.64
N GLY A 363 15.12 0.98 -2.64
CA GLY A 363 13.95 1.18 -3.50
C GLY A 363 14.29 1.90 -4.80
N GLY A 364 13.44 1.73 -5.80
CA GLY A 364 13.61 2.37 -7.10
C GLY A 364 14.50 1.58 -8.08
N THR A 365 15.08 2.32 -9.01
CA THR A 365 15.96 1.83 -10.07
C THR A 365 17.43 2.21 -9.80
N ASP A 366 18.30 2.17 -10.79
CA ASP A 366 19.73 2.50 -10.71
C ASP A 366 20.46 1.71 -9.60
N SER A 367 20.23 0.38 -9.58
CA SER A 367 20.76 -0.48 -8.51
C SER A 367 21.05 -1.90 -8.99
N GLN A 368 22.04 -2.54 -8.36
CA GLN A 368 22.37 -3.95 -8.61
C GLN A 368 22.80 -4.66 -7.33
N GLY A 369 22.73 -6.00 -7.31
CA GLY A 369 23.33 -6.77 -6.23
C GLY A 369 22.55 -8.01 -5.83
N HIS A 370 22.85 -8.48 -4.64
CA HIS A 370 22.47 -9.78 -4.10
C HIS A 370 21.38 -9.65 -3.05
N ILE A 371 20.47 -10.61 -3.05
CA ILE A 371 19.46 -10.81 -1.98
C ILE A 371 19.57 -12.26 -1.51
N LEU A 372 19.86 -12.47 -0.24
CA LEU A 372 19.89 -13.78 0.39
C LEU A 372 18.85 -13.84 1.52
N LYS A 373 17.96 -14.81 1.50
CA LYS A 373 16.92 -14.97 2.50
C LYS A 373 16.86 -16.39 3.04
N GLY A 374 17.12 -16.54 4.34
CA GLY A 374 16.84 -17.75 5.11
C GLY A 374 15.48 -17.63 5.82
N SER A 375 14.76 -18.74 5.92
CA SER A 375 13.50 -18.77 6.69
C SER A 375 13.32 -20.09 7.42
N VAL A 376 12.73 -20.04 8.63
CA VAL A 376 12.34 -21.22 9.39
C VAL A 376 10.85 -21.14 9.76
N GLY A 377 10.12 -22.21 9.55
CA GLY A 377 8.75 -22.38 10.01
C GLY A 377 8.73 -22.72 11.51
N ILE A 378 8.01 -21.96 12.30
CA ILE A 378 7.75 -22.27 13.71
C ILE A 378 6.46 -23.10 13.79
N ASN A 379 5.46 -22.75 13.00
CA ASN A 379 4.25 -23.52 12.76
C ASN A 379 3.59 -23.03 11.47
N LYS A 380 2.38 -23.54 11.14
CA LYS A 380 1.65 -23.14 9.91
C LYS A 380 1.24 -21.66 9.86
N PHE A 381 1.25 -20.96 11.00
CA PHE A 381 0.84 -19.56 11.13
C PHE A 381 2.01 -18.61 11.38
N TRP A 382 3.16 -19.11 11.83
CA TRP A 382 4.30 -18.31 12.27
C TRP A 382 5.59 -18.75 11.60
N LYS A 383 6.31 -17.78 11.06
CA LYS A 383 7.59 -17.94 10.37
C LYS A 383 8.57 -16.87 10.83
N LEU A 384 9.82 -17.25 11.02
CA LEU A 384 10.96 -16.34 11.16
C LEU A 384 11.76 -16.31 9.86
N SER A 385 12.30 -15.14 9.51
CA SER A 385 13.14 -14.98 8.33
C SER A 385 14.26 -13.98 8.60
N LEU A 386 15.43 -14.26 8.03
CA LEU A 386 16.56 -13.36 7.91
C LEU A 386 16.75 -13.06 6.43
N THR A 387 16.80 -11.78 6.06
CA THR A 387 17.14 -11.34 4.70
C THR A 387 18.34 -10.42 4.76
N TYR A 388 19.32 -10.68 3.90
CA TYR A 388 20.50 -9.86 3.71
C TYR A 388 20.54 -9.35 2.28
N PHE A 389 20.72 -8.06 2.15
CA PHE A 389 20.92 -7.34 0.89
C PHE A 389 22.35 -6.85 0.87
N ASN A 390 23.06 -7.12 -0.23
CA ASN A 390 24.36 -6.55 -0.54
C ASN A 390 24.25 -5.97 -1.95
N ASN A 391 24.03 -4.68 -2.00
CA ASN A 391 23.67 -3.97 -3.23
C ASN A 391 24.58 -2.79 -3.45
N GLU A 392 24.58 -2.28 -4.67
CA GLU A 392 25.13 -1.02 -5.08
C GLU A 392 23.99 -0.16 -5.63
N GLN A 393 23.97 1.12 -5.27
CA GLN A 393 23.10 2.18 -5.81
C GLN A 393 23.93 3.09 -6.72
N ASP A 394 23.26 3.94 -7.48
CA ASP A 394 23.87 4.94 -8.37
C ASP A 394 24.87 4.27 -9.32
N ILE A 395 24.48 3.09 -9.88
CA ILE A 395 25.41 2.23 -10.66
C ILE A 395 25.87 2.87 -11.96
N GLU A 396 25.17 3.89 -12.42
CA GLU A 396 25.49 4.66 -13.63
C GLU A 396 26.43 5.85 -13.37
N GLN A 397 26.66 6.16 -12.10
CA GLN A 397 27.53 7.26 -11.64
C GLN A 397 28.65 6.74 -10.74
N GLU A 398 28.79 7.32 -9.56
CA GLU A 398 29.68 6.84 -8.51
C GLU A 398 28.91 5.87 -7.63
N LYS A 399 29.23 4.59 -7.78
CA LYS A 399 28.53 3.52 -7.06
C LYS A 399 28.61 3.69 -5.55
N THR A 400 27.47 3.62 -4.92
CA THR A 400 27.31 3.70 -3.46
C THR A 400 26.94 2.31 -2.92
N GLY A 401 27.77 1.75 -2.03
CA GLY A 401 27.48 0.47 -1.37
C GLY A 401 26.26 0.60 -0.45
N TYR A 402 25.39 -0.40 -0.50
CA TYR A 402 24.18 -0.49 0.31
C TYR A 402 24.04 -1.89 0.87
N GLU A 403 24.20 -2.01 2.18
CA GLU A 403 23.95 -3.24 2.90
C GLU A 403 22.73 -3.10 3.81
N ARG A 404 21.90 -4.14 3.83
CA ARG A 404 20.72 -4.16 4.70
C ARG A 404 20.48 -5.55 5.25
N ILE A 405 20.23 -5.63 6.54
CA ILE A 405 19.77 -6.84 7.22
C ILE A 405 18.35 -6.67 7.71
N GLN A 406 17.51 -7.67 7.51
CA GLN A 406 16.13 -7.71 8.01
C GLN A 406 15.89 -8.99 8.79
N ILE A 407 15.34 -8.87 9.99
CA ILE A 407 14.88 -10.00 10.80
C ILE A 407 13.37 -9.87 10.97
N ASP A 408 12.62 -10.78 10.36
CA ASP A 408 11.17 -10.80 10.35
C ASP A 408 10.59 -11.89 11.24
N SER A 409 9.65 -11.54 12.10
CA SER A 409 8.69 -12.45 12.73
C SER A 409 7.33 -12.22 12.10
N GLN A 410 6.84 -13.18 11.31
CA GLN A 410 5.63 -13.05 10.51
C GLN A 410 4.56 -14.06 10.90
N PHE A 411 3.38 -13.57 11.21
CA PHE A 411 2.17 -14.34 11.52
C PHE A 411 1.13 -14.18 10.40
N LYS A 412 0.38 -15.26 10.11
CA LYS A 412 -0.73 -15.26 9.15
C LYS A 412 -1.94 -15.94 9.78
N PHE A 413 -3.11 -15.43 9.50
CA PHE A 413 -4.38 -15.97 9.99
C PHE A 413 -5.51 -15.82 8.97
#